data_2e9f28f38437a4b57f479343e6d96a66
#
_entry.id   2e9f28f38437a4b57f479343e6d96a66
#
_cell.length_a   1.000
_cell.length_b   1.000
_cell.length_c   1.000
_cell.angle_alpha   90.00
_cell.angle_beta   90.00
_cell.angle_gamma   90.00
#
_symmetry.space_group_name_H-M   'P 1'
#
loop_
_entity.id
_entity.type
_entity.pdbx_description
1 polymer ?
#
loop_
_entity_poly.entity_id
_entity_poly.type
_entity_poly.pdbx_seq_one_letter_code
_entity_poly.pdbx_strand_id
1 'polypeptide(L)'
;MNSDFPEKGMELTHILVVSDLKKSKEFYQGVLGATIFREYGENSCVLNFQGSWLLIVTGGGPTKDKPEIKYSPPENLNTVSHSMTIRVPDFQQAYNVLKSRGAVFLTPPVDWGNEMRCFFRDPDGHLFEISQTK
;
A
#
# COMPACT_ATOMS: atom_id res chain seq x y z
N MET A 1 19.66 -7.72 -32.34
CA MET A 1 19.64 -6.97 -31.10
C MET A 1 18.44 -7.41 -30.30
N ASN A 2 18.66 -7.65 -29.10
CA ASN A 2 17.61 -8.09 -28.22
C ASN A 2 17.28 -7.01 -27.19
N SER A 3 16.01 -6.73 -27.06
CA SER A 3 15.54 -5.74 -26.15
C SER A 3 14.74 -6.45 -25.05
N ASP A 4 15.47 -6.88 -24.02
CA ASP A 4 14.87 -7.63 -22.94
C ASP A 4 14.28 -6.70 -21.89
N PHE A 5 13.04 -6.32 -22.09
CA PHE A 5 12.30 -5.59 -21.09
C PHE A 5 10.92 -6.22 -20.97
N PRO A 6 10.55 -6.71 -19.77
CA PRO A 6 11.35 -6.73 -18.55
C PRO A 6 12.40 -7.83 -18.57
N GLU A 7 13.45 -7.63 -17.77
CA GLU A 7 14.45 -8.67 -17.61
C GLU A 7 14.66 -8.95 -16.12
N LYS A 8 15.31 -10.07 -15.84
CA LYS A 8 15.56 -10.51 -14.48
C LYS A 8 16.33 -9.43 -13.71
N GLY A 9 15.89 -9.15 -12.49
CA GLY A 9 16.50 -8.14 -11.65
C GLY A 9 15.74 -6.82 -11.63
N MET A 10 14.80 -6.64 -12.55
CA MET A 10 13.91 -5.49 -12.50
C MET A 10 12.84 -5.70 -11.45
N GLU A 11 12.48 -4.62 -10.75
CA GLU A 11 11.45 -4.68 -9.70
C GLU A 11 10.50 -3.51 -9.86
N LEU A 12 9.22 -3.80 -9.67
CA LEU A 12 8.20 -2.77 -9.68
C LEU A 12 7.93 -2.34 -8.25
N THR A 13 8.10 -1.05 -7.98
CA THR A 13 7.85 -0.48 -6.66
C THR A 13 6.65 0.44 -6.70
N HIS A 14 5.75 0.29 -5.76
CA HIS A 14 4.60 1.15 -5.64
C HIS A 14 4.93 2.32 -4.72
N ILE A 15 4.75 3.55 -5.22
CA ILE A 15 5.01 4.75 -4.44
C ILE A 15 3.70 5.25 -3.83
N LEU A 16 3.71 5.44 -2.53
CA LEU A 16 2.57 5.97 -1.79
C LEU A 16 2.97 7.29 -1.16
N VAL A 17 2.25 8.34 -1.47
CA VAL A 17 2.53 9.66 -0.90
C VAL A 17 1.78 9.77 0.42
N VAL A 18 2.51 10.13 1.47
CA VAL A 18 1.97 10.18 2.84
C VAL A 18 2.20 11.55 3.46
N SER A 19 1.37 11.91 4.44
CA SER A 19 1.49 13.20 5.11
C SER A 19 2.41 13.15 6.33
N ASP A 20 2.51 11.97 6.96
CA ASP A 20 3.29 11.81 8.19
C ASP A 20 4.04 10.47 8.10
N LEU A 21 5.33 10.56 7.83
CA LEU A 21 6.14 9.35 7.59
C LEU A 21 6.15 8.43 8.80
N LYS A 22 6.22 8.99 10.01
CA LYS A 22 6.25 8.19 11.23
C LYS A 22 4.97 7.37 11.40
N LYS A 23 3.82 8.02 11.24
CA LYS A 23 2.53 7.33 11.34
C LYS A 23 2.39 6.25 10.28
N SER A 24 2.86 6.55 9.08
CA SER A 24 2.79 5.58 7.99
C SER A 24 3.69 4.38 8.26
N LYS A 25 4.91 4.60 8.74
CA LYS A 25 5.78 3.50 9.12
C LYS A 25 5.15 2.62 10.20
N GLU A 26 4.53 3.23 11.19
CA GLU A 26 3.86 2.49 12.26
C GLU A 26 2.74 1.62 11.69
N PHE A 27 1.99 2.14 10.74
CA PHE A 27 0.91 1.40 10.09
C PHE A 27 1.46 0.24 9.24
N TYR A 28 2.42 0.53 8.36
CA TYR A 28 2.92 -0.50 7.44
C TYR A 28 3.68 -1.60 8.16
N GLN A 29 4.39 -1.28 9.23
CA GLN A 29 5.05 -2.28 10.05
C GLN A 29 4.08 -2.95 11.03
N GLY A 30 3.32 -2.16 11.78
CA GLY A 30 2.52 -2.67 12.88
C GLY A 30 1.22 -3.33 12.46
N VAL A 31 0.57 -2.81 11.43
CA VAL A 31 -0.69 -3.36 10.94
C VAL A 31 -0.44 -4.36 9.83
N LEU A 32 0.26 -3.97 8.78
CA LEU A 32 0.49 -4.85 7.64
C LEU A 32 1.63 -5.85 7.83
N GLY A 33 2.53 -5.59 8.75
CA GLY A 33 3.67 -6.49 8.97
C GLY A 33 4.75 -6.39 7.91
N ALA A 34 4.82 -5.27 7.19
CA ALA A 34 5.91 -5.01 6.25
C ALA A 34 7.20 -4.76 7.01
N THR A 35 8.34 -5.04 6.37
CA THR A 35 9.64 -4.78 6.97
C THR A 35 10.26 -3.57 6.32
N ILE A 36 10.93 -2.73 7.11
CA ILE A 36 11.69 -1.61 6.57
C ILE A 36 12.96 -2.16 5.95
N PHE A 37 13.16 -1.83 4.67
CA PHE A 37 14.38 -2.21 3.97
C PHE A 37 15.42 -1.09 4.04
N ARG A 38 14.99 0.17 3.84
CA ARG A 38 15.90 1.31 3.87
C ARG A 38 15.13 2.61 4.11
N GLU A 39 15.76 3.52 4.83
CA GLU A 39 15.21 4.85 5.06
C GLU A 39 16.11 5.88 4.41
N TYR A 40 15.51 6.91 3.81
CA TYR A 40 16.24 8.02 3.16
C TYR A 40 15.89 9.30 3.90
N GLY A 41 16.70 9.64 4.90
CA GLY A 41 16.44 10.79 5.74
C GLY A 41 15.10 10.65 6.46
N GLU A 42 14.37 11.76 6.52
CA GLU A 42 13.06 11.80 7.16
C GLU A 42 11.92 11.87 6.15
N ASN A 43 12.24 11.69 4.86
CA ASN A 43 11.27 11.96 3.78
C ASN A 43 10.78 10.72 3.06
N SER A 44 11.50 9.62 3.12
CA SER A 44 11.04 8.42 2.43
C SER A 44 11.57 7.15 3.10
N CYS A 45 10.86 6.06 2.84
CA CYS A 45 11.18 4.76 3.41
C CYS A 45 10.75 3.66 2.44
N VAL A 46 11.70 2.74 2.18
CA VAL A 46 11.41 1.57 1.36
C VAL A 46 11.04 0.42 2.28
N LEU A 47 9.90 -0.20 1.99
CA LEU A 47 9.41 -1.34 2.74
C LEU A 47 9.21 -2.54 1.82
N ASN A 48 9.32 -3.72 2.42
CA ASN A 48 9.06 -4.97 1.72
C ASN A 48 7.89 -5.67 2.39
N PHE A 49 6.91 -6.06 1.57
CA PHE A 49 5.77 -6.84 2.02
C PHE A 49 5.73 -8.13 1.21
N GLN A 50 6.23 -9.23 1.80
CA GLN A 50 6.21 -10.55 1.16
C GLN A 50 6.76 -10.52 -0.27
N GLY A 51 7.87 -9.80 -0.47
CA GLY A 51 8.49 -9.70 -1.79
C GLY A 51 7.99 -8.55 -2.65
N SER A 52 6.94 -7.86 -2.22
CA SER A 52 6.44 -6.68 -2.91
C SER A 52 7.04 -5.42 -2.29
N TRP A 53 7.40 -4.48 -3.15
CA TRP A 53 8.07 -3.25 -2.70
C TRP A 53 7.10 -2.11 -2.57
N LEU A 54 7.22 -1.37 -1.47
CA LEU A 54 6.49 -0.14 -1.23
C LEU A 54 7.50 0.95 -0.92
N LEU A 55 7.30 2.12 -1.51
CA LEU A 55 8.10 3.30 -1.20
C LEU A 55 7.15 4.37 -0.70
N ILE A 56 7.21 4.68 0.59
CA ILE A 56 6.39 5.76 1.14
C ILE A 56 7.23 7.03 1.16
N VAL A 57 6.65 8.11 0.66
CA VAL A 57 7.34 9.40 0.53
C VAL A 57 6.43 10.52 1.01
N THR A 58 7.02 11.55 1.60
CA THR A 58 6.25 12.76 1.89
C THR A 58 6.02 13.52 0.59
N GLY A 59 4.93 14.26 0.52
CA GLY A 59 4.59 15.01 -0.68
C GLY A 59 5.57 16.13 -0.99
N GLY A 60 5.43 16.67 -2.16
CA GLY A 60 6.27 17.78 -2.59
C GLY A 60 5.89 18.27 -3.96
N GLY A 61 6.39 19.45 -4.31
CA GLY A 61 6.12 20.06 -5.60
C GLY A 61 6.86 19.38 -6.74
N PRO A 62 6.76 19.96 -7.95
CA PRO A 62 7.47 19.44 -9.11
C PRO A 62 8.98 19.39 -8.88
N THR A 63 9.62 18.48 -9.58
CA THR A 63 11.06 18.33 -9.55
C THR A 63 11.58 18.39 -10.98
N LYS A 64 12.90 18.37 -11.12
CA LYS A 64 13.55 18.48 -12.42
C LYS A 64 13.15 17.34 -13.36
N ASP A 65 12.89 16.14 -12.82
CA ASP A 65 12.54 14.94 -13.58
C ASP A 65 11.02 14.69 -13.67
N LYS A 66 10.22 15.53 -13.02
CA LYS A 66 8.77 15.56 -13.18
C LYS A 66 8.30 17.02 -13.04
N PRO A 67 8.59 17.83 -14.06
CA PRO A 67 8.54 19.30 -13.92
C PRO A 67 7.17 19.92 -13.67
N GLU A 68 6.09 19.19 -13.91
CA GLU A 68 4.74 19.73 -13.67
C GLU A 68 3.93 18.86 -12.72
N ILE A 69 4.57 17.85 -12.14
CA ILE A 69 3.86 16.87 -11.32
C ILE A 69 4.17 17.12 -9.85
N LYS A 70 3.11 17.27 -9.08
CA LYS A 70 3.17 17.41 -7.64
C LYS A 70 2.74 16.11 -6.98
N TYR A 71 3.46 15.68 -5.96
CA TYR A 71 3.06 14.55 -5.13
C TYR A 71 2.26 15.07 -3.95
N SER A 72 1.08 14.50 -3.71
CA SER A 72 0.31 14.79 -2.51
C SER A 72 -0.46 13.53 -2.08
N PRO A 73 -0.76 13.41 -0.77
CA PRO A 73 -1.64 12.33 -0.32
C PRO A 73 -3.03 12.44 -0.96
N PRO A 74 -3.85 11.39 -0.88
CA PRO A 74 -5.20 11.45 -1.44
C PRO A 74 -5.99 12.63 -0.91
N GLU A 75 -6.64 13.37 -1.80
CA GLU A 75 -7.45 14.54 -1.44
C GLU A 75 -8.92 14.18 -1.28
N ASN A 76 -9.41 13.26 -2.12
CA ASN A 76 -10.79 12.80 -2.04
C ASN A 76 -10.78 11.30 -1.78
N LEU A 77 -11.16 10.92 -0.57
CA LEU A 77 -11.12 9.52 -0.15
C LEU A 77 -12.17 8.65 -0.84
N ASN A 78 -13.18 9.29 -1.45
CA ASN A 78 -14.27 8.58 -2.10
C ASN A 78 -14.09 8.44 -3.61
N THR A 79 -13.00 8.99 -4.16
CA THR A 79 -12.69 8.89 -5.57
C THR A 79 -11.24 8.48 -5.70
N VAL A 80 -11.00 7.22 -5.99
CA VAL A 80 -9.64 6.69 -6.05
C VAL A 80 -9.33 6.21 -7.46
N SER A 81 -8.11 6.43 -7.90
CA SER A 81 -7.65 6.00 -9.22
C SER A 81 -6.99 4.63 -9.18
N HIS A 82 -6.64 4.17 -7.99
CA HIS A 82 -6.06 2.83 -7.82
C HIS A 82 -6.17 2.40 -6.36
N SER A 83 -6.02 1.11 -6.14
CA SER A 83 -6.00 0.53 -4.81
C SER A 83 -5.10 -0.69 -4.83
N MET A 84 -4.86 -1.25 -3.65
CA MET A 84 -3.98 -2.41 -3.53
C MET A 84 -4.75 -3.58 -2.93
N THR A 85 -4.57 -4.75 -3.50
CA THR A 85 -5.23 -5.97 -3.03
C THR A 85 -4.18 -6.92 -2.45
N ILE A 86 -4.46 -7.39 -1.26
CA ILE A 86 -3.67 -8.44 -0.64
C ILE A 86 -4.48 -9.73 -0.76
N ARG A 87 -4.00 -10.67 -1.59
CA ARG A 87 -4.63 -11.97 -1.70
C ARG A 87 -4.20 -12.81 -0.52
N VAL A 88 -5.16 -13.39 0.19
CA VAL A 88 -4.90 -14.14 1.41
C VAL A 88 -5.42 -15.57 1.29
N PRO A 89 -4.70 -16.54 1.87
CA PRO A 89 -5.15 -17.93 1.83
C PRO A 89 -6.28 -18.24 2.83
N ASP A 90 -6.39 -17.44 3.89
CA ASP A 90 -7.43 -17.59 4.92
C ASP A 90 -7.97 -16.22 5.25
N PHE A 91 -9.12 -15.89 4.65
CA PHE A 91 -9.71 -14.57 4.78
C PHE A 91 -10.08 -14.22 6.21
N GLN A 92 -10.76 -15.14 6.90
CA GLN A 92 -11.23 -14.85 8.25
C GLN A 92 -10.07 -14.59 9.20
N GLN A 93 -9.00 -15.37 9.07
CA GLN A 93 -7.81 -15.18 9.89
C GLN A 93 -7.18 -13.83 9.60
N ALA A 94 -7.01 -13.48 8.31
CA ALA A 94 -6.44 -12.20 7.92
C ALA A 94 -7.27 -11.03 8.43
N TYR A 95 -8.59 -11.12 8.29
CA TYR A 95 -9.50 -10.10 8.78
C TYR A 95 -9.34 -9.90 10.29
N ASN A 96 -9.34 -11.00 11.04
CA ASN A 96 -9.22 -10.93 12.49
C ASN A 96 -7.87 -10.36 12.94
N VAL A 97 -6.77 -10.77 12.29
CA VAL A 97 -5.43 -10.29 12.62
C VAL A 97 -5.32 -8.80 12.35
N LEU A 98 -5.71 -8.35 11.16
CA LEU A 98 -5.63 -6.93 10.80
C LEU A 98 -6.48 -6.08 11.73
N LYS A 99 -7.69 -6.55 12.04
CA LYS A 99 -8.56 -5.83 12.96
C LYS A 99 -7.96 -5.73 14.34
N SER A 100 -7.34 -6.81 14.83
CA SER A 100 -6.68 -6.81 16.15
C SER A 100 -5.49 -5.86 16.19
N ARG A 101 -4.88 -5.59 15.04
CA ARG A 101 -3.75 -4.67 14.93
C ARG A 101 -4.16 -3.22 14.69
N GLY A 102 -5.46 -2.96 14.63
CA GLY A 102 -5.98 -1.59 14.50
C GLY A 102 -6.49 -1.20 13.13
N ALA A 103 -6.51 -2.08 12.15
CA ALA A 103 -7.11 -1.77 10.86
C ALA A 103 -8.62 -1.54 11.05
N VAL A 104 -9.13 -0.49 10.41
CA VAL A 104 -10.55 -0.15 10.47
C VAL A 104 -11.15 -0.44 9.10
N PHE A 105 -11.97 -1.48 9.04
CA PHE A 105 -12.59 -1.89 7.78
C PHE A 105 -13.81 -1.03 7.47
N LEU A 106 -14.02 -0.75 6.18
CA LEU A 106 -15.15 0.07 5.73
C LEU A 106 -16.48 -0.62 5.93
N THR A 107 -16.49 -1.96 5.83
CA THR A 107 -17.68 -2.78 6.02
C THR A 107 -17.27 -4.09 6.69
N PRO A 108 -18.23 -4.87 7.19
CA PRO A 108 -17.97 -6.27 7.50
C PRO A 108 -17.58 -7.01 6.23
N PRO A 109 -17.01 -8.23 6.35
CA PRO A 109 -16.66 -9.03 5.18
C PRO A 109 -17.85 -9.21 4.23
N VAL A 110 -17.57 -9.11 2.93
CA VAL A 110 -18.60 -9.29 1.90
C VAL A 110 -18.28 -10.53 1.09
N ASP A 111 -19.29 -11.41 0.98
CA ASP A 111 -19.21 -12.63 0.20
C ASP A 111 -19.86 -12.38 -1.16
N TRP A 112 -19.03 -12.37 -2.22
CA TRP A 112 -19.51 -12.16 -3.58
C TRP A 112 -19.79 -13.46 -4.33
N GLY A 113 -19.74 -14.61 -3.62
CA GLY A 113 -19.95 -15.91 -4.21
C GLY A 113 -18.64 -16.55 -4.63
N ASN A 114 -17.90 -15.90 -5.50
CA ASN A 114 -16.60 -16.39 -5.99
C ASN A 114 -15.42 -15.78 -5.24
N GLU A 115 -15.68 -14.86 -4.33
CA GLU A 115 -14.63 -14.11 -3.64
C GLU A 115 -15.18 -13.55 -2.33
N MET A 116 -14.34 -13.60 -1.29
CA MET A 116 -14.58 -12.86 -0.06
C MET A 116 -13.67 -11.63 -0.09
N ARG A 117 -14.18 -10.46 0.26
CA ARG A 117 -13.31 -9.28 0.32
C ARG A 117 -13.79 -8.21 1.29
N CYS A 118 -12.86 -7.35 1.66
CA CYS A 118 -13.09 -6.30 2.62
C CYS A 118 -12.04 -5.23 2.44
N PHE A 119 -12.41 -3.97 2.60
CA PHE A 119 -11.50 -2.84 2.36
C PHE A 119 -11.17 -2.11 3.65
N PHE A 120 -9.95 -1.59 3.72
CA PHE A 120 -9.50 -0.72 4.80
C PHE A 120 -8.56 0.33 4.22
N ARG A 121 -8.17 1.32 5.04
CA ARG A 121 -7.33 2.42 4.58
C ARG A 121 -6.07 2.54 5.43
N ASP A 122 -5.03 3.09 4.82
CA ASP A 122 -3.85 3.50 5.57
C ASP A 122 -4.13 4.86 6.24
N PRO A 123 -3.18 5.43 7.01
CA PRO A 123 -3.43 6.70 7.71
C PRO A 123 -3.80 7.88 6.81
N ASP A 124 -3.37 7.87 5.56
CA ASP A 124 -3.67 8.95 4.62
C ASP A 124 -4.88 8.66 3.74
N GLY A 125 -5.47 7.47 3.86
CA GLY A 125 -6.63 7.11 3.08
C GLY A 125 -6.34 6.28 1.84
N HIS A 126 -5.11 5.84 1.65
CA HIS A 126 -4.81 4.89 0.58
C HIS A 126 -5.60 3.61 0.81
N LEU A 127 -6.26 3.14 -0.23
CA LEU A 127 -7.21 2.05 -0.12
C LEU A 127 -6.55 0.70 -0.32
N PHE A 128 -6.82 -0.20 0.62
CA PHE A 128 -6.36 -1.59 0.59
C PHE A 128 -7.54 -2.53 0.65
N GLU A 129 -7.36 -3.70 0.09
CA GLU A 129 -8.34 -4.76 0.12
C GLU A 129 -7.65 -6.05 0.55
N ILE A 130 -8.32 -6.85 1.38
CA ILE A 130 -7.94 -8.26 1.50
C ILE A 130 -8.98 -9.07 0.74
N SER A 131 -8.53 -10.10 0.05
CA SER A 131 -9.37 -10.89 -0.82
C SER A 131 -8.94 -12.34 -0.82
N GLN A 132 -9.93 -13.22 -0.79
CA GLN A 132 -9.71 -14.65 -0.96
C GLN A 132 -10.66 -15.14 -2.03
N THR A 133 -10.11 -15.72 -3.10
CA THR A 133 -10.93 -16.34 -4.14
C THR A 133 -11.38 -17.71 -3.67
N LYS A 134 -12.58 -18.10 -4.08
CA LYS A 134 -13.15 -19.39 -3.72
C LYS A 134 -13.00 -20.42 -4.83
#